data_88c00d790de2d1566dcc7ca7527cfe0b
#
_entry.id   88c00d790de2d1566dcc7ca7527cfe0b
#
_cell.length_a   1.000
_cell.length_b   1.000
_cell.length_c   1.000
_cell.angle_alpha   90.00
_cell.angle_beta   90.00
_cell.angle_gamma   90.00
#
_symmetry.space_group_name_H-M   'P 1'
#
loop_
_entity.id
_entity.type
_entity.pdbx_description
1 polymer ?
#
loop_
_entity_poly.entity_id
_entity_poly.type
_entity_poly.pdbx_seq_one_letter_code
_entity_poly.pdbx_strand_id
1 'polypeptide(L)'
;ENIEQFALKKIILINQDSGYLMVDLANALIERNAEVELIAGRLVVRGTPLSSKAKFRRITRYKRNSDFLRLLTWCVGFLQILFIVKTKHKNGHLLIVSNPPLATLLPLFCRNSFTFFIFDVYPDALRQMNIVSRQSVLYKIWEKANRKTFQRAVHIFTLTDTMAELLNHYCPPREIKIISAWSDNEFFRSIPKANNPFIIEHKLQNKFIVLYSGNLGATHDTIVIPHIALEVKSHKVLFLIIGEGDQKKHLVEEIKKLRITNLIMLPYQPVDMIPYSFASADIAIVSLSSKASSLSIPSKTFNFMSAGLPLLCIAGEESELNNIVNKYKNGKCFSHKKVAEMAAFIDKVAENEDILSAYSRNSLKASADFTSRNANTIAEEVIKATSN
;
A
#
# COMPACT_ATOMS: atom_id res chain seq x y z
N GLU A 1 -8.25 8.51 45.82
CA GLU A 1 -7.13 7.89 45.09
C GLU A 1 -6.82 8.77 43.90
N ASN A 2 -5.70 9.52 44.01
CA ASN A 2 -5.19 10.34 42.92
C ASN A 2 -4.69 9.41 41.81
N ILE A 3 -5.49 9.22 40.78
CA ILE A 3 -4.97 8.74 39.52
C ILE A 3 -4.13 9.89 38.94
N GLU A 4 -2.81 9.84 39.17
CA GLU A 4 -1.87 10.70 38.43
C GLU A 4 -2.15 10.53 36.96
N GLN A 5 -2.77 11.54 36.40
CA GLN A 5 -2.99 11.64 34.95
C GLN A 5 -1.61 11.89 34.34
N PHE A 6 -0.86 10.81 34.04
CA PHE A 6 0.38 10.92 33.30
C PHE A 6 0.06 11.66 32.00
N ALA A 7 0.59 12.86 31.89
CA ALA A 7 0.41 13.66 30.68
C ALA A 7 0.99 12.89 29.50
N LEU A 8 0.12 12.34 28.65
CA LEU A 8 0.51 11.64 27.45
C LEU A 8 1.41 12.52 26.60
N LYS A 9 2.58 12.01 26.23
CA LYS A 9 3.50 12.74 25.36
C LYS A 9 2.81 13.06 24.04
N LYS A 10 3.08 14.24 23.50
CA LYS A 10 2.67 14.60 22.16
C LYS A 10 3.28 13.64 21.14
N ILE A 11 2.45 13.08 20.26
CA ILE A 11 2.88 12.15 19.21
C ILE A 11 2.96 12.92 17.87
N ILE A 12 4.11 12.82 17.23
CA ILE A 12 4.40 13.44 15.94
C ILE A 12 4.44 12.33 14.90
N LEU A 13 3.37 12.21 14.13
CA LEU A 13 3.25 11.25 13.03
C LEU A 13 3.88 11.83 11.77
N ILE A 14 4.89 11.16 11.22
CA ILE A 14 5.73 11.65 10.12
C ILE A 14 5.58 10.73 8.91
N ASN A 15 4.96 11.25 7.85
CA ASN A 15 4.84 10.55 6.56
C ASN A 15 4.60 11.55 5.42
N GLN A 16 5.59 11.78 4.57
CA GLN A 16 5.53 12.82 3.53
C GLN A 16 4.37 12.65 2.54
N ASP A 17 4.02 11.41 2.17
CA ASP A 17 2.88 11.12 1.27
C ASP A 17 1.85 10.28 2.03
N SER A 18 0.94 10.95 2.72
CA SER A 18 -0.03 10.34 3.62
C SER A 18 -1.37 10.07 2.96
N GLY A 19 -1.95 8.94 3.32
CA GLY A 19 -3.30 8.52 2.93
C GLY A 19 -4.12 8.06 4.13
N TYR A 20 -5.19 7.33 3.87
CA TYR A 20 -6.15 6.86 4.86
C TYR A 20 -5.49 6.06 6.01
N LEU A 21 -4.45 5.27 5.75
CA LEU A 21 -3.72 4.55 6.82
C LEU A 21 -3.20 5.49 7.91
N MET A 22 -2.71 6.67 7.52
CA MET A 22 -2.21 7.66 8.47
C MET A 22 -3.34 8.44 9.14
N VAL A 23 -4.46 8.60 8.46
CA VAL A 23 -5.68 9.18 9.04
C VAL A 23 -6.22 8.26 10.14
N ASP A 24 -6.37 6.97 9.85
CA ASP A 24 -6.85 5.98 10.82
C ASP A 24 -5.92 5.89 12.02
N LEU A 25 -4.60 5.87 11.79
CA LEU A 25 -3.62 5.83 12.87
C LEU A 25 -3.63 7.10 13.74
N ALA A 26 -3.74 8.28 13.12
CA ALA A 26 -3.87 9.53 13.85
C ALA A 26 -5.18 9.57 14.69
N ASN A 27 -6.29 9.13 14.11
CA ASN A 27 -7.58 9.08 14.80
C ASN A 27 -7.55 8.07 15.97
N ALA A 28 -6.98 6.89 15.78
CA ALA A 28 -6.82 5.87 16.81
C ALA A 28 -5.96 6.34 18.01
N LEU A 29 -4.93 7.15 17.75
CA LEU A 29 -4.13 7.80 18.79
C LEU A 29 -4.93 8.87 19.55
N ILE A 30 -5.73 9.67 18.84
CA ILE A 30 -6.57 10.72 19.44
C ILE A 30 -7.69 10.13 20.30
N GLU A 31 -8.30 9.02 19.88
CA GLU A 31 -9.29 8.27 20.67
C GLU A 31 -8.74 7.79 22.01
N ARG A 32 -7.42 7.63 22.10
CA ARG A 32 -6.67 7.30 23.31
C ARG A 32 -6.11 8.53 24.03
N ASN A 33 -6.72 9.71 23.78
CA ASN A 33 -6.39 11.01 24.38
C ASN A 33 -4.97 11.54 24.09
N ALA A 34 -4.27 11.05 23.04
CA ALA A 34 -2.98 11.62 22.65
C ALA A 34 -3.15 12.97 21.94
N GLU A 35 -2.22 13.91 22.16
CA GLU A 35 -2.07 15.07 21.29
C GLU A 35 -1.29 14.64 20.04
N VAL A 36 -1.93 14.71 18.86
CA VAL A 36 -1.33 14.24 17.61
C VAL A 36 -1.08 15.39 16.66
N GLU A 37 0.12 15.45 16.08
CA GLU A 37 0.43 16.30 14.94
C GLU A 37 0.92 15.44 13.77
N LEU A 38 0.21 15.49 12.65
CA LEU A 38 0.59 14.82 11.40
C LEU A 38 1.41 15.77 10.52
N ILE A 39 2.65 15.41 10.23
CA ILE A 39 3.54 16.14 9.32
C ILE A 39 3.55 15.42 7.95
N ALA A 40 2.97 16.06 6.93
CA ALA A 40 2.89 15.48 5.59
C ALA A 40 2.91 16.55 4.48
N GLY A 41 3.38 16.17 3.30
CA GLY A 41 3.33 17.01 2.10
C GLY A 41 2.00 16.89 1.36
N ARG A 42 1.39 15.72 1.43
CA ARG A 42 0.06 15.42 0.90
C ARG A 42 -0.72 14.59 1.92
N LEU A 43 -2.01 14.84 2.00
CA LEU A 43 -2.95 14.00 2.73
C LEU A 43 -4.11 13.65 1.78
N VAL A 44 -4.29 12.37 1.53
CA VAL A 44 -5.43 11.84 0.77
C VAL A 44 -6.40 11.20 1.75
N VAL A 45 -7.51 11.88 1.96
CA VAL A 45 -8.62 11.38 2.78
C VAL A 45 -9.53 10.57 1.87
N ARG A 46 -10.04 9.46 2.38
CA ARG A 46 -11.12 8.67 1.77
C ARG A 46 -12.32 8.68 2.71
N GLY A 47 -13.03 7.61 2.93
CA GLY A 47 -14.24 7.59 3.76
C GLY A 47 -14.10 8.35 5.10
N THR A 48 -13.20 7.93 5.98
CA THR A 48 -13.03 8.55 7.31
C THR A 48 -12.16 9.82 7.26
N PRO A 49 -12.65 10.98 7.72
CA PRO A 49 -11.86 12.21 7.77
C PRO A 49 -10.82 12.19 8.92
N LEU A 50 -9.76 12.97 8.77
CA LEU A 50 -8.87 13.25 9.88
C LEU A 50 -9.61 14.03 10.98
N SER A 51 -9.48 13.57 12.23
CA SER A 51 -10.10 14.24 13.39
C SER A 51 -9.72 15.73 13.47
N SER A 52 -10.69 16.59 13.77
CA SER A 52 -10.45 18.01 14.00
C SER A 52 -9.51 18.31 15.19
N LYS A 53 -9.30 17.33 16.07
CA LYS A 53 -8.32 17.41 17.18
C LYS A 53 -6.89 17.19 16.71
N ALA A 54 -6.67 16.60 15.53
CA ALA A 54 -5.34 16.43 14.95
C ALA A 54 -4.81 17.77 14.40
N LYS A 55 -3.55 18.07 14.71
CA LYS A 55 -2.86 19.17 14.04
C LYS A 55 -2.25 18.65 12.73
N PHE A 56 -2.53 19.32 11.61
CA PHE A 56 -1.92 18.98 10.33
C PHE A 56 -0.87 20.04 9.96
N ARG A 57 0.36 19.58 9.74
CA ARG A 57 1.48 20.44 9.33
C ARG A 57 1.95 20.08 7.94
N ARG A 58 1.79 21.00 7.03
CA ARG A 58 2.18 20.84 5.64
C ARG A 58 3.67 21.05 5.45
N ILE A 59 4.30 20.15 4.67
CA ILE A 59 5.66 20.22 4.15
C ILE A 59 5.66 20.08 2.62
N THR A 60 6.82 20.08 1.98
CA THR A 60 6.94 19.86 0.54
C THR A 60 6.33 18.55 0.12
N ARG A 61 5.43 18.61 -0.88
CA ARG A 61 4.79 17.44 -1.46
C ARG A 61 5.81 16.60 -2.24
N TYR A 62 5.74 15.29 -2.08
CA TYR A 62 6.47 14.34 -2.88
C TYR A 62 6.06 14.43 -4.36
N LYS A 63 7.02 14.57 -5.27
CA LYS A 63 6.81 14.63 -6.73
C LYS A 63 7.43 13.39 -7.38
N ARG A 64 6.62 12.71 -8.22
CA ARG A 64 7.01 11.46 -8.90
C ARG A 64 7.40 11.65 -10.36
N ASN A 65 7.31 12.86 -10.90
CA ASN A 65 7.39 13.16 -12.33
C ASN A 65 8.78 12.91 -12.94
N SER A 66 9.84 12.93 -12.15
CA SER A 66 11.20 12.54 -12.57
C SER A 66 12.03 12.11 -11.37
N ASP A 67 13.09 11.34 -11.61
CA ASP A 67 13.99 10.86 -10.55
C ASP A 67 14.66 12.02 -9.82
N PHE A 68 15.04 13.07 -10.53
CA PHE A 68 15.61 14.27 -9.94
C PHE A 68 14.61 14.99 -9.00
N LEU A 69 13.40 15.25 -9.47
CA LEU A 69 12.37 15.91 -8.63
C LEU A 69 11.97 15.03 -7.44
N ARG A 70 11.97 13.72 -7.62
CA ARG A 70 11.72 12.75 -6.57
C ARG A 70 12.76 12.86 -5.46
N LEU A 71 14.05 12.79 -5.83
CA LEU A 71 15.14 12.92 -4.87
C LEU A 71 15.15 14.30 -4.19
N LEU A 72 15.00 15.37 -4.96
CA LEU A 72 14.97 16.75 -4.45
C LEU A 72 13.84 16.92 -3.42
N THR A 73 12.63 16.48 -3.73
CA THR A 73 11.48 16.63 -2.81
C THR A 73 11.60 15.75 -1.57
N TRP A 74 12.27 14.59 -1.64
CA TRP A 74 12.62 13.79 -0.46
C TRP A 74 13.62 14.51 0.44
N CYS A 75 14.70 15.07 -0.12
CA CYS A 75 15.70 15.81 0.65
C CYS A 75 15.11 17.07 1.29
N VAL A 76 14.34 17.86 0.53
CA VAL A 76 13.68 19.06 1.08
C VAL A 76 12.67 18.69 2.16
N GLY A 77 11.85 17.65 1.93
CA GLY A 77 10.91 17.16 2.92
C GLY A 77 11.59 16.71 4.21
N PHE A 78 12.70 15.96 4.10
CA PHE A 78 13.49 15.53 5.25
C PHE A 78 14.06 16.73 6.05
N LEU A 79 14.63 17.72 5.38
CA LEU A 79 15.17 18.91 6.04
C LEU A 79 14.09 19.73 6.73
N GLN A 80 12.91 19.84 6.13
CA GLN A 80 11.76 20.51 6.75
C GLN A 80 11.29 19.75 8.00
N ILE A 81 11.18 18.42 7.93
CA ILE A 81 10.82 17.57 9.08
C ILE A 81 11.84 17.76 10.19
N LEU A 82 13.13 17.68 9.88
CA LEU A 82 14.21 17.85 10.85
C LEU A 82 14.15 19.22 11.55
N PHE A 83 13.95 20.28 10.77
CA PHE A 83 13.80 21.65 11.32
C PHE A 83 12.58 21.74 12.25
N ILE A 84 11.43 21.23 11.83
CA ILE A 84 10.19 21.25 12.63
C ILE A 84 10.38 20.47 13.94
N VAL A 85 10.95 19.26 13.89
CA VAL A 85 11.19 18.42 15.07
C VAL A 85 12.13 19.13 16.04
N LYS A 86 13.25 19.66 15.57
CA LYS A 86 14.25 20.35 16.41
C LYS A 86 13.75 21.65 17.04
N THR A 87 12.87 22.37 16.38
CA THR A 87 12.40 23.67 16.86
C THR A 87 11.11 23.58 17.67
N LYS A 88 10.16 22.73 17.27
CA LYS A 88 8.81 22.71 17.81
C LYS A 88 8.46 21.45 18.61
N HIS A 89 9.20 20.36 18.47
CA HIS A 89 8.83 19.05 19.02
C HIS A 89 9.97 18.34 19.73
N LYS A 90 10.82 19.07 20.47
CA LYS A 90 12.01 18.50 21.14
C LYS A 90 11.70 17.34 22.11
N ASN A 91 10.52 17.36 22.73
CA ASN A 91 10.12 16.36 23.75
C ASN A 91 8.99 15.43 23.27
N GLY A 92 8.52 15.55 22.02
CA GLY A 92 7.48 14.68 21.48
C GLY A 92 7.99 13.30 21.13
N HIS A 93 7.12 12.30 21.15
CA HIS A 93 7.42 10.97 20.59
C HIS A 93 7.21 10.98 19.09
N LEU A 94 8.18 10.49 18.33
CA LEU A 94 8.11 10.45 16.88
C LEU A 94 7.59 9.08 16.42
N LEU A 95 6.49 9.07 15.69
CA LEU A 95 6.03 7.90 14.94
C LEU A 95 6.41 8.09 13.49
N ILE A 96 7.49 7.43 13.08
CA ILE A 96 8.18 7.67 11.81
C ILE A 96 7.82 6.57 10.81
N VAL A 97 7.18 6.95 9.71
CA VAL A 97 6.97 6.08 8.56
C VAL A 97 8.14 6.24 7.59
N SER A 98 8.51 5.20 6.84
CA SER A 98 9.66 5.20 5.92
C SER A 98 9.47 6.07 4.66
N ASN A 99 8.70 7.14 4.75
CA ASN A 99 8.48 8.12 3.68
C ASN A 99 8.56 9.55 4.24
N PRO A 100 9.59 10.35 3.86
CA PRO A 100 10.58 10.08 2.81
C PRO A 100 11.60 9.00 3.22
N PRO A 101 12.33 8.38 2.28
CA PRO A 101 13.29 7.31 2.56
C PRO A 101 14.31 7.63 3.65
N LEU A 102 14.73 8.90 3.73
CA LEU A 102 15.66 9.38 4.74
C LEU A 102 15.04 9.55 6.13
N ALA A 103 13.72 9.41 6.28
CA ALA A 103 13.04 9.63 7.57
C ALA A 103 13.56 8.69 8.67
N THR A 104 14.02 7.47 8.31
CA THR A 104 14.64 6.52 9.25
C THR A 104 15.95 7.02 9.85
N LEU A 105 16.59 8.02 9.25
CA LEU A 105 17.82 8.65 9.73
C LEU A 105 17.55 9.85 10.66
N LEU A 106 16.31 10.32 10.76
CA LEU A 106 15.95 11.47 11.59
C LEU A 106 16.43 11.35 13.06
N PRO A 107 16.36 10.16 13.71
CA PRO A 107 16.81 9.99 15.08
C PRO A 107 18.32 10.16 15.30
N LEU A 108 19.13 10.23 14.26
CA LEU A 108 20.56 10.59 14.40
C LEU A 108 20.76 12.07 14.76
N PHE A 109 19.79 12.90 14.45
CA PHE A 109 19.85 14.35 14.56
C PHE A 109 18.99 14.92 15.67
N CYS A 110 18.18 14.11 16.36
CA CYS A 110 17.31 14.52 17.45
C CYS A 110 17.37 13.52 18.62
N ARG A 111 16.91 13.96 19.81
CA ARG A 111 16.92 13.17 21.06
C ARG A 111 15.56 12.58 21.42
N ASN A 112 14.59 12.75 20.56
CA ASN A 112 13.23 12.25 20.78
C ASN A 112 13.22 10.73 20.95
N SER A 113 12.32 10.23 21.79
CA SER A 113 11.90 8.81 21.71
C SER A 113 11.12 8.60 20.39
N PHE A 114 11.22 7.42 19.81
CA PHE A 114 10.60 7.18 18.52
C PHE A 114 10.24 5.72 18.30
N THR A 115 9.22 5.53 17.48
CA THR A 115 8.75 4.26 16.94
C THR A 115 8.82 4.31 15.42
N PHE A 116 9.19 3.21 14.79
CA PHE A 116 9.15 3.07 13.34
C PHE A 116 7.93 2.29 12.89
N PHE A 117 7.32 2.75 11.77
CA PHE A 117 6.39 1.98 10.96
C PHE A 117 6.95 1.89 9.53
N ILE A 118 7.55 0.77 9.20
CA ILE A 118 8.36 0.59 7.99
C ILE A 118 7.52 -0.02 6.88
N PHE A 119 7.33 0.75 5.81
CA PHE A 119 6.65 0.31 4.57
C PHE A 119 7.65 -0.13 3.50
N ASP A 120 8.83 0.48 3.49
CA ASP A 120 9.93 0.17 2.59
C ASP A 120 11.24 0.21 3.36
N VAL A 121 12.09 -0.79 3.17
CA VAL A 121 13.40 -0.87 3.81
C VAL A 121 14.45 -0.24 2.89
N TYR A 122 14.84 1.01 3.18
CA TYR A 122 15.95 1.66 2.49
C TYR A 122 17.27 1.44 3.23
N PRO A 123 18.41 1.27 2.51
CA PRO A 123 18.62 1.40 1.07
C PRO A 123 18.30 0.12 0.25
N ASP A 124 17.80 -0.97 0.85
CA ASP A 124 17.56 -2.24 0.15
C ASP A 124 16.55 -2.11 -0.99
N ALA A 125 15.49 -1.31 -0.81
CA ALA A 125 14.53 -1.02 -1.87
C ALA A 125 15.21 -0.39 -3.11
N LEU A 126 16.16 0.53 -2.90
CA LEU A 126 16.92 1.13 -4.02
C LEU A 126 17.86 0.12 -4.68
N ARG A 127 18.43 -0.79 -3.90
CA ARG A 127 19.27 -1.89 -4.42
C ARG A 127 18.47 -2.81 -5.33
N GLN A 128 17.28 -3.19 -4.94
CA GLN A 128 16.41 -4.05 -5.76
C GLN A 128 15.98 -3.40 -7.07
N MET A 129 15.81 -2.08 -7.06
CA MET A 129 15.57 -1.29 -8.27
C MET A 129 16.84 -1.07 -9.11
N ASN A 130 18.00 -1.63 -8.71
CA ASN A 130 19.32 -1.42 -9.32
C ASN A 130 19.77 0.06 -9.36
N ILE A 131 19.27 0.91 -8.46
CA ILE A 131 19.67 2.33 -8.35
C ILE A 131 20.98 2.45 -7.54
N VAL A 132 21.16 1.60 -6.51
CA VAL A 132 22.33 1.61 -5.64
C VAL A 132 22.89 0.20 -5.48
N SER A 133 24.20 0.04 -5.64
CA SER A 133 24.87 -1.25 -5.38
C SER A 133 25.14 -1.44 -3.89
N ARG A 134 25.05 -2.68 -3.38
CA ARG A 134 25.42 -3.04 -2.01
C ARG A 134 26.90 -2.73 -1.68
N GLN A 135 27.76 -2.73 -2.69
CA GLN A 135 29.20 -2.41 -2.54
C GLN A 135 29.47 -0.91 -2.49
N SER A 136 28.48 -0.06 -2.89
CA SER A 136 28.68 1.39 -2.92
C SER A 136 28.88 1.98 -1.52
N VAL A 137 29.69 3.02 -1.43
CA VAL A 137 29.94 3.76 -0.19
C VAL A 137 28.63 4.31 0.40
N LEU A 138 27.73 4.80 -0.47
CA LEU A 138 26.42 5.33 -0.06
C LEU A 138 25.59 4.26 0.65
N TYR A 139 25.50 3.04 0.08
CA TYR A 139 24.76 1.95 0.69
C TYR A 139 25.33 1.61 2.08
N LYS A 140 26.64 1.44 2.19
CA LYS A 140 27.31 1.07 3.45
C LYS A 140 27.16 2.13 4.55
N ILE A 141 27.22 3.43 4.18
CA ILE A 141 27.01 4.52 5.14
C ILE A 141 25.55 4.51 5.61
N TRP A 142 24.60 4.37 4.69
CA TRP A 142 23.16 4.34 5.03
C TRP A 142 22.82 3.11 5.88
N GLU A 143 23.31 1.94 5.50
CA GLU A 143 23.17 0.70 6.29
C GLU A 143 23.69 0.89 7.73
N LYS A 144 24.90 1.43 7.90
CA LYS A 144 25.49 1.71 9.21
C LYS A 144 24.65 2.72 10.02
N ALA A 145 24.12 3.74 9.35
CA ALA A 145 23.25 4.74 9.96
C ALA A 145 21.91 4.12 10.42
N ASN A 146 21.30 3.30 9.57
CA ASN A 146 20.09 2.57 9.93
C ASN A 146 20.31 1.63 11.13
N ARG A 147 21.42 0.87 11.18
CA ARG A 147 21.72 0.02 12.33
C ARG A 147 21.66 0.81 13.65
N LYS A 148 22.22 2.04 13.67
CA LYS A 148 22.17 2.90 14.86
C LYS A 148 20.77 3.36 15.23
N THR A 149 19.92 3.65 14.24
CA THR A 149 18.56 4.14 14.51
C THR A 149 17.61 3.01 14.87
N PHE A 150 17.64 1.89 14.13
CA PHE A 150 16.79 0.75 14.42
C PHE A 150 17.04 0.15 15.81
N GLN A 151 18.29 0.10 16.28
CA GLN A 151 18.65 -0.36 17.62
C GLN A 151 18.05 0.50 18.75
N ARG A 152 17.81 1.78 18.50
CA ARG A 152 17.30 2.76 19.47
C ARG A 152 15.77 2.94 19.43
N ALA A 153 15.10 2.41 18.43
CA ALA A 153 13.66 2.52 18.30
C ALA A 153 12.95 1.84 19.50
N VAL A 154 11.91 2.44 20.01
CA VAL A 154 11.10 1.83 21.10
C VAL A 154 10.35 0.62 20.53
N HIS A 155 9.66 0.80 19.40
CA HIS A 155 9.02 -0.26 18.63
C HIS A 155 9.38 -0.14 17.16
N ILE A 156 9.36 -1.27 16.47
CA ILE A 156 9.44 -1.35 15.01
C ILE A 156 8.24 -2.16 14.53
N PHE A 157 7.40 -1.52 13.74
CA PHE A 157 6.30 -2.15 13.01
C PHE A 157 6.68 -2.30 11.54
N THR A 158 6.26 -3.39 10.92
CA THR A 158 6.38 -3.60 9.49
C THR A 158 5.19 -4.38 8.95
N LEU A 159 5.11 -4.56 7.63
CA LEU A 159 3.89 -5.04 6.97
C LEU A 159 3.85 -6.56 6.77
N THR A 160 5.03 -7.21 6.66
CA THR A 160 5.15 -8.64 6.29
C THR A 160 6.29 -9.33 7.02
N ASP A 161 6.23 -10.67 7.09
CA ASP A 161 7.29 -11.51 7.65
C ASP A 161 8.61 -11.32 6.90
N THR A 162 8.56 -11.29 5.56
CA THR A 162 9.75 -11.07 4.72
C THR A 162 10.43 -9.72 5.00
N MET A 163 9.64 -8.67 5.25
CA MET A 163 10.18 -7.37 5.65
C MET A 163 10.78 -7.41 7.06
N ALA A 164 10.17 -8.16 7.99
CA ALA A 164 10.70 -8.34 9.33
C ALA A 164 12.06 -9.08 9.30
N GLU A 165 12.17 -10.12 8.49
CA GLU A 165 13.43 -10.84 8.26
C GLU A 165 14.52 -9.90 7.71
N LEU A 166 14.18 -9.05 6.74
CA LEU A 166 15.12 -8.05 6.21
C LEU A 166 15.54 -7.04 7.29
N LEU A 167 14.61 -6.59 8.12
CA LEU A 167 14.89 -5.65 9.21
C LEU A 167 15.76 -6.26 10.32
N ASN A 168 15.69 -7.57 10.56
CA ASN A 168 16.59 -8.29 11.48
C ASN A 168 18.08 -8.16 11.10
N HIS A 169 18.36 -7.83 9.83
CA HIS A 169 19.74 -7.51 9.41
C HIS A 169 20.27 -6.19 9.99
N TYR A 170 19.37 -5.26 10.34
CA TYR A 170 19.72 -3.93 10.84
C TYR A 170 19.71 -3.82 12.37
N CYS A 171 18.94 -4.65 13.06
CA CYS A 171 18.89 -4.64 14.51
C CYS A 171 19.14 -6.05 15.08
N PRO A 172 19.68 -6.16 16.32
CA PRO A 172 19.82 -7.44 17.00
C PRO A 172 18.45 -8.11 17.14
N PRO A 173 18.40 -9.42 17.44
CA PRO A 173 17.17 -10.14 17.65
C PRO A 173 16.29 -9.39 18.66
N ARG A 174 15.21 -8.84 18.17
CA ARG A 174 14.18 -8.16 18.96
C ARG A 174 12.84 -8.42 18.29
N GLU A 175 11.78 -8.21 19.03
CA GLU A 175 10.45 -8.33 18.48
C GLU A 175 10.19 -7.20 17.46
N ILE A 176 10.09 -7.56 16.19
CA ILE A 176 9.56 -6.71 15.12
C ILE A 176 8.11 -7.08 14.96
N LYS A 177 7.21 -6.13 15.22
CA LYS A 177 5.77 -6.36 15.17
C LYS A 177 5.26 -6.28 13.73
N ILE A 178 4.66 -7.36 13.26
CA ILE A 178 4.08 -7.42 11.92
C ILE A 178 2.63 -6.99 12.01
N ILE A 179 2.33 -5.87 11.36
CA ILE A 179 0.98 -5.33 11.24
C ILE A 179 0.73 -5.06 9.76
N SER A 180 -0.05 -5.90 9.13
CA SER A 180 -0.40 -5.75 7.73
C SER A 180 -1.08 -4.41 7.46
N ALA A 181 -0.89 -3.85 6.27
CA ALA A 181 -1.70 -2.74 5.80
C ALA A 181 -3.18 -3.18 5.76
N TRP A 182 -4.07 -2.22 5.77
CA TRP A 182 -5.52 -2.46 5.83
C TRP A 182 -6.27 -1.66 4.78
N SER A 183 -7.55 -1.93 4.64
CA SER A 183 -8.48 -1.20 3.80
C SER A 183 -9.42 -0.34 4.63
N ASP A 184 -9.97 0.68 4.03
CA ASP A 184 -11.19 1.32 4.49
C ASP A 184 -12.39 0.47 4.02
N ASN A 185 -12.84 -0.44 4.87
CA ASN A 185 -13.84 -1.44 4.52
C ASN A 185 -15.26 -0.86 4.35
N GLU A 186 -15.50 0.35 4.85
CA GLU A 186 -16.75 1.07 4.61
C GLU A 186 -16.72 1.75 3.24
N PHE A 187 -15.59 2.35 2.89
CA PHE A 187 -15.40 2.98 1.59
C PHE A 187 -15.36 1.95 0.45
N PHE A 188 -14.64 0.83 0.62
CA PHE A 188 -14.53 -0.25 -0.36
C PHE A 188 -15.50 -1.41 -0.09
N ARG A 189 -16.71 -1.12 0.27
CA ARG A 189 -17.73 -2.15 0.49
C ARG A 189 -18.17 -2.80 -0.82
N SER A 190 -18.71 -4.00 -0.73
CA SER A 190 -19.41 -4.65 -1.84
C SER A 190 -20.67 -3.86 -2.22
N ILE A 191 -20.83 -3.54 -3.50
CA ILE A 191 -21.96 -2.81 -4.06
C ILE A 191 -22.57 -3.67 -5.17
N PRO A 192 -23.91 -3.91 -5.16
CA PRO A 192 -24.58 -4.64 -6.23
C PRO A 192 -24.39 -3.97 -7.60
N LYS A 193 -24.12 -4.78 -8.63
CA LYS A 193 -23.91 -4.29 -10.00
C LYS A 193 -25.13 -3.64 -10.65
N ALA A 194 -26.33 -4.04 -10.26
CA ALA A 194 -27.58 -3.70 -10.95
C ALA A 194 -27.80 -2.19 -11.14
N ASN A 195 -27.43 -1.39 -10.13
CA ASN A 195 -27.60 0.07 -10.15
C ASN A 195 -26.25 0.81 -10.05
N ASN A 196 -25.19 0.17 -10.48
CA ASN A 196 -23.86 0.76 -10.40
C ASN A 196 -23.69 1.86 -11.47
N PRO A 197 -23.53 3.15 -11.10
CA PRO A 197 -23.45 4.26 -12.03
C PRO A 197 -22.26 4.13 -12.98
N PHE A 198 -21.14 3.57 -12.51
CA PHE A 198 -19.96 3.34 -13.32
C PHE A 198 -20.23 2.32 -14.46
N ILE A 199 -20.99 1.26 -14.18
CA ILE A 199 -21.40 0.27 -15.20
C ILE A 199 -22.29 0.93 -16.27
N ILE A 200 -23.21 1.80 -15.84
CA ILE A 200 -24.14 2.49 -16.75
C ILE A 200 -23.36 3.47 -17.63
N GLU A 201 -22.53 4.31 -17.04
CA GLU A 201 -21.74 5.33 -17.75
C GLU A 201 -20.82 4.71 -18.81
N HIS A 202 -20.14 3.62 -18.46
CA HIS A 202 -19.16 2.98 -19.35
C HIS A 202 -19.75 1.83 -20.19
N LYS A 203 -21.09 1.61 -20.16
CA LYS A 203 -21.79 0.57 -20.94
C LYS A 203 -21.23 -0.84 -20.72
N LEU A 204 -20.98 -1.19 -19.46
CA LEU A 204 -20.36 -2.45 -19.04
C LEU A 204 -21.39 -3.55 -18.69
N GLN A 205 -22.68 -3.31 -18.96
CA GLN A 205 -23.75 -4.28 -18.69
C GLN A 205 -23.46 -5.61 -19.42
N ASN A 206 -23.80 -6.71 -18.76
CA ASN A 206 -23.63 -8.07 -19.30
C ASN A 206 -22.20 -8.48 -19.63
N LYS A 207 -21.20 -7.75 -19.13
CA LYS A 207 -19.78 -8.13 -19.24
C LYS A 207 -19.28 -8.75 -17.95
N PHE A 208 -18.38 -9.71 -18.11
CA PHE A 208 -17.55 -10.23 -17.03
C PHE A 208 -16.26 -9.38 -16.99
N ILE A 209 -16.11 -8.58 -15.95
CA ILE A 209 -15.05 -7.55 -15.89
C ILE A 209 -13.85 -8.06 -15.11
N VAL A 210 -12.69 -8.06 -15.77
CA VAL A 210 -11.37 -8.30 -15.15
C VAL A 210 -10.68 -6.96 -14.98
N LEU A 211 -10.60 -6.49 -13.73
CA LEU A 211 -10.15 -5.14 -13.40
C LEU A 211 -8.69 -5.11 -12.97
N TYR A 212 -7.91 -4.22 -13.56
CA TYR A 212 -6.69 -3.67 -12.97
C TYR A 212 -6.94 -2.20 -12.63
N SER A 213 -6.72 -1.79 -11.38
CA SER A 213 -6.83 -0.38 -10.99
C SER A 213 -5.62 0.05 -10.17
N GLY A 214 -4.94 1.12 -10.61
CA GLY A 214 -3.81 1.70 -9.89
C GLY A 214 -2.69 2.24 -10.77
N ASN A 215 -1.52 2.42 -10.17
CA ASN A 215 -0.33 2.94 -10.86
C ASN A 215 0.17 1.96 -11.94
N LEU A 216 0.40 2.47 -13.15
CA LEU A 216 1.01 1.76 -14.27
C LEU A 216 2.54 1.99 -14.26
N GLY A 217 3.18 1.66 -13.14
CA GLY A 217 4.62 1.82 -12.95
C GLY A 217 5.40 0.53 -13.21
N ALA A 218 6.71 0.64 -13.36
CA ALA A 218 7.63 -0.47 -13.67
C ALA A 218 7.62 -1.62 -12.65
N THR A 219 7.16 -1.37 -11.41
CA THR A 219 7.05 -2.39 -10.36
C THR A 219 5.82 -3.26 -10.45
N HIS A 220 4.89 -2.97 -11.38
CA HIS A 220 3.60 -3.65 -11.47
C HIS A 220 3.44 -4.57 -12.68
N ASP A 221 4.38 -4.59 -13.60
CA ASP A 221 4.41 -5.47 -14.79
C ASP A 221 3.04 -5.65 -15.48
N THR A 222 2.41 -4.53 -15.83
CA THR A 222 1.06 -4.54 -16.42
C THR A 222 1.04 -4.95 -17.90
N ILE A 223 2.21 -5.03 -18.54
CA ILE A 223 2.37 -5.43 -19.96
C ILE A 223 1.86 -6.86 -20.22
N VAL A 224 1.84 -7.71 -19.20
CA VAL A 224 1.31 -9.07 -19.32
C VAL A 224 -0.21 -9.10 -19.55
N ILE A 225 -0.95 -8.06 -19.14
CA ILE A 225 -2.43 -8.05 -19.18
C ILE A 225 -2.98 -8.15 -20.61
N PRO A 226 -2.50 -7.40 -21.64
CA PRO A 226 -2.91 -7.59 -23.03
C PRO A 226 -2.69 -9.02 -23.55
N HIS A 227 -1.60 -9.67 -23.14
CA HIS A 227 -1.33 -11.06 -23.57
C HIS A 227 -2.35 -12.02 -22.93
N ILE A 228 -2.74 -11.82 -21.66
CA ILE A 228 -3.81 -12.61 -21.04
C ILE A 228 -5.13 -12.36 -21.78
N ALA A 229 -5.45 -11.10 -22.11
CA ALA A 229 -6.68 -10.74 -22.81
C ALA A 229 -6.79 -11.39 -24.19
N LEU A 230 -5.66 -11.58 -24.88
CA LEU A 230 -5.58 -12.27 -26.18
C LEU A 230 -5.90 -13.78 -26.07
N GLU A 231 -5.50 -14.42 -24.96
CA GLU A 231 -5.65 -15.87 -24.74
C GLU A 231 -7.03 -16.27 -24.18
N VAL A 232 -7.78 -15.30 -23.61
CA VAL A 232 -9.12 -15.56 -23.05
C VAL A 232 -10.10 -15.91 -24.17
N LYS A 233 -10.85 -17.00 -24.00
CA LYS A 233 -11.79 -17.53 -24.99
C LYS A 233 -13.22 -17.02 -24.83
N SER A 234 -13.62 -16.68 -23.61
CA SER A 234 -14.97 -16.26 -23.31
C SER A 234 -15.24 -14.83 -23.83
N HIS A 235 -16.19 -14.70 -24.75
CA HIS A 235 -16.59 -13.40 -25.34
C HIS A 235 -17.30 -12.46 -24.33
N LYS A 236 -17.67 -12.95 -23.15
CA LYS A 236 -18.23 -12.13 -22.07
C LYS A 236 -17.17 -11.32 -21.37
N VAL A 237 -15.91 -11.79 -21.39
CA VAL A 237 -14.82 -11.21 -20.62
C VAL A 237 -14.34 -9.91 -21.26
N LEU A 238 -14.31 -8.87 -20.44
CA LEU A 238 -13.75 -7.56 -20.78
C LEU A 238 -12.72 -7.17 -19.74
N PHE A 239 -11.53 -6.82 -20.19
CA PHE A 239 -10.49 -6.28 -19.32
C PHE A 239 -10.68 -4.77 -19.19
N LEU A 240 -10.62 -4.29 -17.95
CA LEU A 240 -10.71 -2.89 -17.61
C LEU A 240 -9.44 -2.46 -16.88
N ILE A 241 -8.66 -1.56 -17.48
CA ILE A 241 -7.47 -0.97 -16.86
C ILE A 241 -7.76 0.46 -16.49
N ILE A 242 -7.73 0.78 -15.19
CA ILE A 242 -7.91 2.14 -14.67
C ILE A 242 -6.59 2.59 -14.06
N GLY A 243 -5.94 3.60 -14.65
CA GLY A 243 -4.68 4.07 -14.10
C GLY A 243 -3.86 4.98 -14.98
N GLU A 244 -2.81 5.52 -14.38
CA GLU A 244 -1.77 6.32 -15.01
C GLU A 244 -0.39 5.86 -14.54
N GLY A 245 0.66 6.17 -15.31
CA GLY A 245 2.03 5.85 -14.94
C GLY A 245 2.95 5.72 -16.15
N ASP A 246 4.23 5.51 -15.88
CA ASP A 246 5.30 5.54 -16.89
C ASP A 246 5.15 4.44 -17.95
N GLN A 247 4.50 3.33 -17.61
CA GLN A 247 4.27 2.20 -18.52
C GLN A 247 3.03 2.38 -19.41
N LYS A 248 2.20 3.42 -19.19
CA LYS A 248 0.94 3.59 -19.93
C LYS A 248 1.15 3.64 -21.44
N LYS A 249 2.15 4.41 -21.92
CA LYS A 249 2.44 4.53 -23.35
C LYS A 249 2.78 3.17 -23.96
N HIS A 250 3.67 2.43 -23.32
CA HIS A 250 4.08 1.10 -23.79
C HIS A 250 2.91 0.12 -23.78
N LEU A 251 2.06 0.17 -22.75
CA LEU A 251 0.86 -0.66 -22.66
C LEU A 251 -0.12 -0.38 -23.81
N VAL A 252 -0.34 0.90 -24.16
CA VAL A 252 -1.20 1.29 -25.30
C VAL A 252 -0.62 0.81 -26.63
N GLU A 253 0.70 0.90 -26.80
CA GLU A 253 1.39 0.39 -28.00
C GLU A 253 1.24 -1.13 -28.14
N GLU A 254 1.38 -1.88 -27.04
CA GLU A 254 1.22 -3.33 -27.03
C GLU A 254 -0.22 -3.77 -27.32
N ILE A 255 -1.22 -3.10 -26.76
CA ILE A 255 -2.65 -3.34 -27.06
C ILE A 255 -2.93 -3.16 -28.54
N LYS A 256 -2.42 -2.10 -29.15
CA LYS A 256 -2.58 -1.84 -30.60
C LYS A 256 -1.88 -2.88 -31.46
N LYS A 257 -0.65 -3.23 -31.13
CA LYS A 257 0.15 -4.23 -31.82
C LYS A 257 -0.52 -5.60 -31.82
N LEU A 258 -1.06 -6.02 -30.69
CA LEU A 258 -1.78 -7.29 -30.52
C LEU A 258 -3.23 -7.23 -31.03
N ARG A 259 -3.73 -6.06 -31.45
CA ARG A 259 -5.12 -5.84 -31.92
C ARG A 259 -6.18 -6.30 -30.91
N ILE A 260 -5.95 -6.04 -29.60
CA ILE A 260 -6.85 -6.45 -28.53
C ILE A 260 -8.17 -5.67 -28.63
N THR A 261 -9.30 -6.38 -28.62
CA THR A 261 -10.65 -5.80 -28.74
C THR A 261 -11.46 -5.91 -27.45
N ASN A 262 -11.06 -6.78 -26.52
CA ASN A 262 -11.72 -7.04 -25.24
C ASN A 262 -11.01 -6.36 -24.06
N LEU A 263 -10.42 -5.17 -24.29
CA LEU A 263 -9.74 -4.38 -23.25
C LEU A 263 -10.03 -2.89 -23.42
N ILE A 264 -10.42 -2.25 -22.31
CA ILE A 264 -10.65 -0.80 -22.21
C ILE A 264 -9.66 -0.20 -21.22
N MET A 265 -9.11 0.97 -21.53
CA MET A 265 -8.29 1.77 -20.63
C MET A 265 -9.00 3.06 -20.25
N LEU A 266 -9.04 3.35 -18.96
CA LEU A 266 -9.59 4.58 -18.40
C LEU A 266 -8.54 5.31 -17.55
N PRO A 267 -8.61 6.65 -17.44
CA PRO A 267 -7.79 7.41 -16.51
C PRO A 267 -8.14 7.11 -15.06
N TYR A 268 -7.35 7.63 -14.11
CA TYR A 268 -7.77 7.59 -12.69
C TYR A 268 -9.16 8.17 -12.51
N GLN A 269 -9.97 7.45 -11.75
CA GLN A 269 -11.33 7.87 -11.43
C GLN A 269 -11.35 8.86 -10.25
N PRO A 270 -12.35 9.76 -10.19
CA PRO A 270 -12.64 10.55 -9.00
C PRO A 270 -12.78 9.66 -7.76
N VAL A 271 -12.42 10.19 -6.59
CA VAL A 271 -12.35 9.39 -5.34
C VAL A 271 -13.69 8.73 -5.03
N ASP A 272 -14.80 9.44 -5.19
CA ASP A 272 -16.17 8.98 -4.99
C ASP A 272 -16.62 7.89 -5.98
N MET A 273 -16.00 7.82 -7.16
CA MET A 273 -16.26 6.79 -8.17
C MET A 273 -15.43 5.52 -7.98
N ILE A 274 -14.38 5.55 -7.15
CA ILE A 274 -13.50 4.38 -6.97
C ILE A 274 -14.28 3.16 -6.44
N PRO A 275 -15.13 3.24 -5.41
CA PRO A 275 -15.92 2.09 -4.95
C PRO A 275 -16.79 1.49 -6.04
N TYR A 276 -17.42 2.32 -6.86
CA TYR A 276 -18.27 1.88 -7.98
C TYR A 276 -17.45 1.22 -9.10
N SER A 277 -16.27 1.74 -9.39
CA SER A 277 -15.36 1.11 -10.38
C SER A 277 -14.88 -0.27 -9.91
N PHE A 278 -14.63 -0.45 -8.60
CA PHE A 278 -14.29 -1.75 -8.04
C PHE A 278 -15.48 -2.70 -8.07
N ALA A 279 -16.65 -2.23 -7.64
CA ALA A 279 -17.88 -3.01 -7.66
C ALA A 279 -18.39 -3.37 -9.07
N SER A 280 -17.82 -2.79 -10.12
CA SER A 280 -18.12 -3.18 -11.50
C SER A 280 -17.41 -4.49 -11.90
N ALA A 281 -16.35 -4.88 -11.19
CA ALA A 281 -15.52 -6.02 -11.53
C ALA A 281 -16.04 -7.35 -11.01
N ASP A 282 -15.59 -8.44 -11.65
CA ASP A 282 -15.78 -9.83 -11.23
C ASP A 282 -14.50 -10.45 -10.72
N ILE A 283 -13.36 -10.05 -11.28
CA ILE A 283 -12.01 -10.44 -10.84
C ILE A 283 -11.16 -9.18 -10.79
N ALA A 284 -10.30 -9.07 -9.79
CA ALA A 284 -9.29 -8.02 -9.70
C ALA A 284 -7.88 -8.57 -9.95
N ILE A 285 -7.12 -7.89 -10.80
CA ILE A 285 -5.70 -8.20 -11.05
C ILE A 285 -4.83 -7.42 -10.06
N VAL A 286 -3.95 -8.14 -9.36
CA VAL A 286 -2.86 -7.58 -8.58
C VAL A 286 -1.55 -8.07 -9.16
N SER A 287 -0.76 -7.19 -9.75
CA SER A 287 0.51 -7.55 -10.36
C SER A 287 1.68 -6.87 -9.65
N LEU A 288 2.75 -7.63 -9.43
CA LEU A 288 4.06 -7.18 -8.97
C LEU A 288 5.12 -7.74 -9.91
N SER A 289 6.08 -6.92 -10.32
CA SER A 289 7.22 -7.42 -11.08
C SER A 289 8.00 -8.45 -10.27
N SER A 290 8.71 -9.34 -10.94
CA SER A 290 9.53 -10.37 -10.29
C SER A 290 10.54 -9.80 -9.29
N LYS A 291 11.01 -8.56 -9.50
CA LYS A 291 11.93 -7.86 -8.60
C LYS A 291 11.26 -7.28 -7.35
N ALA A 292 9.97 -6.96 -7.41
CA ALA A 292 9.23 -6.33 -6.33
C ALA A 292 8.40 -7.33 -5.50
N SER A 293 8.23 -8.56 -6.00
CA SER A 293 7.27 -9.53 -5.45
C SER A 293 7.60 -10.03 -4.04
N SER A 294 8.86 -9.98 -3.61
CA SER A 294 9.28 -10.49 -2.29
C SER A 294 9.18 -9.47 -1.15
N LEU A 295 9.00 -8.18 -1.42
CA LEU A 295 9.14 -7.16 -0.37
C LEU A 295 7.90 -6.29 -0.12
N SER A 296 6.86 -6.42 -0.90
CA SER A 296 5.69 -5.56 -0.71
C SER A 296 4.39 -6.25 -1.08
N ILE A 297 3.33 -5.85 -0.39
CA ILE A 297 1.96 -6.15 -0.79
C ILE A 297 1.35 -4.84 -1.28
N PRO A 298 0.88 -4.76 -2.53
CA PRO A 298 0.16 -3.58 -2.99
C PRO A 298 -1.10 -3.36 -2.16
N SER A 299 -1.29 -2.17 -1.63
CA SER A 299 -2.47 -1.83 -0.80
C SER A 299 -3.80 -2.09 -1.49
N LYS A 300 -3.84 -2.07 -2.83
CA LYS A 300 -5.01 -2.44 -3.61
C LYS A 300 -5.51 -3.87 -3.34
N THR A 301 -4.64 -4.78 -2.93
CA THR A 301 -5.01 -6.15 -2.55
C THR A 301 -6.08 -6.15 -1.46
N PHE A 302 -5.86 -5.38 -0.41
CA PHE A 302 -6.80 -5.26 0.72
C PHE A 302 -8.09 -4.55 0.30
N ASN A 303 -7.99 -3.52 -0.54
CA ASN A 303 -9.13 -2.79 -1.06
C ASN A 303 -10.02 -3.67 -1.95
N PHE A 304 -9.43 -4.51 -2.81
CA PHE A 304 -10.17 -5.47 -3.63
C PHE A 304 -10.84 -6.55 -2.79
N MET A 305 -10.16 -7.07 -1.76
CA MET A 305 -10.78 -8.02 -0.83
C MET A 305 -11.97 -7.39 -0.09
N SER A 306 -11.85 -6.13 0.34
CA SER A 306 -12.94 -5.39 0.98
C SER A 306 -14.14 -5.18 0.05
N ALA A 307 -13.89 -4.97 -1.25
CA ALA A 307 -14.95 -4.92 -2.26
C ALA A 307 -15.54 -6.30 -2.62
N GLY A 308 -15.01 -7.39 -2.05
CA GLY A 308 -15.45 -8.75 -2.31
C GLY A 308 -14.94 -9.32 -3.64
N LEU A 309 -13.85 -8.81 -4.19
CA LEU A 309 -13.35 -9.25 -5.49
C LEU A 309 -12.43 -10.47 -5.36
N PRO A 310 -12.66 -11.54 -6.14
CA PRO A 310 -11.68 -12.58 -6.38
C PRO A 310 -10.38 -12.00 -6.93
N LEU A 311 -9.23 -12.55 -6.50
CA LEU A 311 -7.92 -12.06 -6.88
C LEU A 311 -7.26 -12.93 -7.94
N LEU A 312 -6.84 -12.33 -9.05
CA LEU A 312 -5.84 -12.87 -9.95
C LEU A 312 -4.52 -12.17 -9.65
N CYS A 313 -3.64 -12.86 -8.94
CA CYS A 313 -2.33 -12.32 -8.59
C CYS A 313 -1.28 -12.74 -9.60
N ILE A 314 -0.41 -11.80 -9.99
CA ILE A 314 0.73 -12.03 -10.89
C ILE A 314 2.00 -11.68 -10.11
N ALA A 315 2.68 -12.71 -9.61
CA ALA A 315 3.85 -12.55 -8.75
C ALA A 315 4.66 -13.86 -8.67
N GLY A 316 5.80 -13.82 -7.99
CA GLY A 316 6.59 -15.00 -7.69
C GLY A 316 5.89 -15.97 -6.71
N GLU A 317 6.26 -17.23 -6.73
CA GLU A 317 5.69 -18.26 -5.86
C GLU A 317 5.97 -17.99 -4.36
N GLU A 318 7.09 -17.36 -4.05
CA GLU A 318 7.47 -16.97 -2.67
C GLU A 318 6.93 -15.59 -2.25
N SER A 319 5.99 -15.01 -3.03
CA SER A 319 5.44 -13.68 -2.73
C SER A 319 4.36 -13.74 -1.66
N GLU A 320 4.24 -12.66 -0.90
CA GLU A 320 3.13 -12.49 0.05
C GLU A 320 1.75 -12.50 -0.64
N LEU A 321 1.66 -12.12 -1.92
CA LEU A 321 0.43 -12.25 -2.69
C LEU A 321 0.03 -13.72 -2.85
N ASN A 322 1.00 -14.61 -3.11
CA ASN A 322 0.75 -16.04 -3.19
C ASN A 322 0.31 -16.60 -1.82
N ASN A 323 0.95 -16.17 -0.74
CA ASN A 323 0.58 -16.55 0.63
C ASN A 323 -0.86 -16.14 0.95
N ILE A 324 -1.26 -14.91 0.60
CA ILE A 324 -2.63 -14.40 0.81
C ILE A 324 -3.66 -15.26 0.07
N VAL A 325 -3.50 -15.48 -1.23
CA VAL A 325 -4.51 -16.22 -1.99
C VAL A 325 -4.60 -17.69 -1.58
N ASN A 326 -3.48 -18.29 -1.16
CA ASN A 326 -3.46 -19.66 -0.65
C ASN A 326 -4.11 -19.77 0.74
N LYS A 327 -3.82 -18.82 1.64
CA LYS A 327 -4.39 -18.77 2.99
C LYS A 327 -5.90 -18.59 2.95
N TYR A 328 -6.37 -17.61 2.18
CA TYR A 328 -7.79 -17.24 2.17
C TYR A 328 -8.60 -17.93 1.09
N LYS A 329 -7.97 -18.62 0.15
CA LYS A 329 -8.63 -19.30 -0.99
C LYS A 329 -9.57 -18.36 -1.75
N ASN A 330 -9.13 -17.14 -1.97
CA ASN A 330 -9.93 -16.06 -2.57
C ASN A 330 -9.50 -15.71 -3.99
N GLY A 331 -8.74 -16.59 -4.64
CA GLY A 331 -8.24 -16.39 -5.99
C GLY A 331 -7.08 -17.32 -6.30
N LYS A 332 -6.21 -16.90 -7.20
CA LYS A 332 -5.03 -17.65 -7.59
C LYS A 332 -3.86 -16.73 -7.94
N CYS A 333 -2.64 -17.18 -7.63
CA CYS A 333 -1.40 -16.51 -8.00
C CYS A 333 -0.69 -17.28 -9.10
N PHE A 334 -0.13 -16.55 -10.07
CA PHE A 334 0.61 -17.10 -11.19
C PHE A 334 1.92 -16.34 -11.39
N SER A 335 2.95 -17.03 -11.87
CA SER A 335 4.14 -16.37 -12.37
C SER A 335 3.86 -15.68 -13.71
N HIS A 336 4.61 -14.64 -14.03
CA HIS A 336 4.45 -13.82 -15.23
C HIS A 336 4.45 -14.61 -16.56
N LYS A 337 5.08 -15.78 -16.58
CA LYS A 337 5.19 -16.63 -17.77
C LYS A 337 3.96 -17.48 -18.03
N LYS A 338 3.04 -17.58 -17.09
CA LYS A 338 1.90 -18.50 -17.13
C LYS A 338 0.64 -17.86 -17.74
N VAL A 339 0.79 -17.17 -18.88
CA VAL A 339 -0.29 -16.41 -19.54
C VAL A 339 -1.50 -17.30 -19.86
N ALA A 340 -1.27 -18.45 -20.48
CA ALA A 340 -2.35 -19.39 -20.83
C ALA A 340 -3.09 -19.93 -19.59
N GLU A 341 -2.37 -20.18 -18.50
CA GLU A 341 -2.98 -20.65 -17.25
C GLU A 341 -3.84 -19.54 -16.60
N MET A 342 -3.40 -18.26 -16.69
CA MET A 342 -4.17 -17.10 -16.22
C MET A 342 -5.46 -16.93 -17.03
N ALA A 343 -5.38 -17.03 -18.36
CA ALA A 343 -6.54 -16.97 -19.24
C ALA A 343 -7.53 -18.11 -18.95
N ALA A 344 -7.05 -19.33 -18.82
CA ALA A 344 -7.88 -20.49 -18.46
C ALA A 344 -8.55 -20.34 -17.08
N PHE A 345 -7.87 -19.74 -16.12
CA PHE A 345 -8.46 -19.41 -14.81
C PHE A 345 -9.59 -18.40 -14.95
N ILE A 346 -9.42 -17.34 -15.73
CA ILE A 346 -10.45 -16.33 -15.99
C ILE A 346 -11.66 -16.97 -16.68
N ASP A 347 -11.46 -17.76 -17.75
CA ASP A 347 -12.52 -18.45 -18.47
C ASP A 347 -13.32 -19.36 -17.52
N LYS A 348 -12.62 -20.17 -16.71
CA LYS A 348 -13.24 -21.04 -15.72
C LYS A 348 -14.13 -20.30 -14.73
N VAL A 349 -13.66 -19.16 -14.20
CA VAL A 349 -14.42 -18.36 -13.23
C VAL A 349 -15.58 -17.65 -13.91
N ALA A 350 -15.40 -17.17 -15.16
CA ALA A 350 -16.45 -16.50 -15.93
C ALA A 350 -17.62 -17.42 -16.29
N GLU A 351 -17.36 -18.72 -16.41
CA GLU A 351 -18.37 -19.73 -16.76
C GLU A 351 -18.97 -20.43 -15.55
N ASN A 352 -18.45 -20.20 -14.33
CA ASN A 352 -18.90 -20.89 -13.13
C ASN A 352 -19.18 -19.92 -11.98
N GLU A 353 -20.46 -19.62 -11.80
CA GLU A 353 -20.95 -18.68 -10.77
C GLU A 353 -20.69 -19.18 -9.34
N ASP A 354 -20.68 -20.50 -9.09
CA ASP A 354 -20.36 -21.05 -7.78
C ASP A 354 -18.90 -20.78 -7.39
N ILE A 355 -17.98 -20.93 -8.35
CA ILE A 355 -16.57 -20.63 -8.12
C ILE A 355 -16.39 -19.13 -7.89
N LEU A 356 -16.99 -18.28 -8.71
CA LEU A 356 -16.96 -16.82 -8.56
C LEU A 356 -17.48 -16.42 -7.17
N SER A 357 -18.65 -16.90 -6.79
CA SER A 357 -19.29 -16.61 -5.50
C SER A 357 -18.47 -17.13 -4.33
N ALA A 358 -17.83 -18.29 -4.44
CA ALA A 358 -16.97 -18.83 -3.39
C ALA A 358 -15.74 -17.93 -3.17
N TYR A 359 -15.04 -17.53 -4.24
CA TYR A 359 -13.90 -16.64 -4.13
C TYR A 359 -14.29 -15.25 -3.59
N SER A 360 -15.44 -14.71 -4.02
CA SER A 360 -15.96 -13.44 -3.54
C SER A 360 -16.26 -13.48 -2.03
N ARG A 361 -16.98 -14.49 -1.54
CA ARG A 361 -17.21 -14.70 -0.10
C ARG A 361 -15.91 -14.83 0.67
N ASN A 362 -14.94 -15.54 0.13
CA ASN A 362 -13.63 -15.69 0.75
C ASN A 362 -12.86 -14.37 0.82
N SER A 363 -12.94 -13.52 -0.20
CA SER A 363 -12.35 -12.17 -0.19
C SER A 363 -12.99 -11.29 0.89
N LEU A 364 -14.31 -11.27 0.99
CA LEU A 364 -15.02 -10.54 2.05
C LEU A 364 -14.64 -11.07 3.44
N LYS A 365 -14.56 -12.38 3.63
CA LYS A 365 -14.11 -12.97 4.88
C LYS A 365 -12.66 -12.58 5.22
N ALA A 366 -11.77 -12.65 4.23
CA ALA A 366 -10.37 -12.24 4.38
C ALA A 366 -10.24 -10.76 4.76
N SER A 367 -11.07 -9.89 4.20
CA SER A 367 -11.01 -8.45 4.46
C SER A 367 -11.22 -8.08 5.93
N ALA A 368 -11.86 -8.94 6.72
CA ALA A 368 -12.06 -8.74 8.16
C ALA A 368 -10.73 -8.75 8.97
N ASP A 369 -9.69 -9.38 8.44
CA ASP A 369 -8.34 -9.38 9.05
C ASP A 369 -7.55 -8.11 8.70
N PHE A 370 -8.02 -7.30 7.74
CA PHE A 370 -7.33 -6.12 7.21
C PHE A 370 -8.19 -4.86 7.35
N THR A 371 -8.48 -4.49 8.58
CA THR A 371 -9.33 -3.34 8.92
C THR A 371 -8.55 -2.29 9.71
N SER A 372 -9.17 -1.14 9.95
CA SER A 372 -8.63 -0.07 10.80
C SER A 372 -8.31 -0.51 12.25
N ARG A 373 -8.72 -1.72 12.67
CA ARG A 373 -8.25 -2.34 13.93
C ARG A 373 -6.73 -2.44 13.99
N ASN A 374 -6.06 -2.58 12.84
CA ASN A 374 -4.59 -2.59 12.76
C ASN A 374 -4.00 -1.24 13.20
N ALA A 375 -4.66 -0.13 12.89
CA ALA A 375 -4.28 1.18 13.42
C ALA A 375 -4.43 1.26 14.95
N ASN A 376 -5.50 0.68 15.49
CA ASN A 376 -5.73 0.61 16.93
C ASN A 376 -4.64 -0.17 17.65
N THR A 377 -4.19 -1.30 17.10
CA THR A 377 -3.09 -2.10 17.67
C THR A 377 -1.78 -1.30 17.71
N ILE A 378 -1.44 -0.59 16.63
CA ILE A 378 -0.24 0.29 16.62
C ILE A 378 -0.39 1.40 17.64
N ALA A 379 -1.57 2.06 17.70
CA ALA A 379 -1.83 3.16 18.62
C ALA A 379 -1.68 2.73 20.09
N GLU A 380 -2.19 1.56 20.47
CA GLU A 380 -2.06 0.99 21.83
C GLU A 380 -0.60 0.81 22.23
N GLU A 381 0.20 0.23 21.36
CA GLU A 381 1.60 -0.01 21.63
C GLU A 381 2.41 1.30 21.74
N VAL A 382 2.10 2.28 20.88
CA VAL A 382 2.74 3.60 20.92
C VAL A 382 2.35 4.35 22.19
N ILE A 383 1.10 4.29 22.61
CA ILE A 383 0.65 4.92 23.86
C ILE A 383 1.33 4.27 25.08
N LYS A 384 1.36 2.94 25.17
CA LYS A 384 2.08 2.24 26.25
C LYS A 384 3.55 2.67 26.34
N ALA A 385 4.22 2.80 25.21
CA ALA A 385 5.61 3.25 25.14
C ALA A 385 5.84 4.72 25.52
N THR A 386 4.81 5.54 25.50
CA THR A 386 4.90 6.98 25.82
C THR A 386 4.40 7.32 27.23
N SER A 387 3.73 6.37 27.90
CA SER A 387 3.21 6.54 29.27
C SER A 387 4.25 6.17 30.35
N ASN A 388 5.33 5.49 29.95
CA ASN A 388 6.49 5.18 30.81
C ASN A 388 7.60 6.25 30.58
#